data_61a196703769ebb9c60add618e0f886b
#
_entry.id   61a196703769ebb9c60add618e0f886b
#
_cell.length_a   1.000
_cell.length_b   1.000
_cell.length_c   1.000
_cell.angle_alpha   90.00
_cell.angle_beta   90.00
_cell.angle_gamma   90.00
#
_symmetry.space_group_name_H-M   'P 1'
#
loop_
_entity.id
_entity.type
_entity.pdbx_description
1 polymer ?
#
loop_
_entity_poly.entity_id
_entity_poly.type
_entity_poly.pdbx_seq_one_letter_code
_entity_poly.pdbx_strand_id
1 'polypeptide(L)' 'MTPEIASMRIARNIKSVEDDLDELLAKAGELLAELARARVATIGAAVHGQRPMARVAAMQKSLIEARSEI' A
#
# COMPACT_ATOMS: atom_id res chain seq x y z
N MET A 1 -21.83 26.67 -5.30
CA MET A 1 -21.37 25.82 -4.21
C MET A 1 -21.01 26.69 -3.02
N THR A 2 -21.53 26.43 -1.86
CA THR A 2 -21.18 27.17 -0.65
C THR A 2 -19.83 26.69 -0.08
N PRO A 3 -19.11 27.52 0.68
CA PRO A 3 -17.87 27.10 1.33
C PRO A 3 -18.06 25.88 2.25
N GLU A 4 -19.18 25.76 2.93
CA GLU A 4 -19.48 24.63 3.79
C GLU A 4 -19.60 23.33 3.00
N ILE A 5 -20.30 23.37 1.86
CA ILE A 5 -20.45 22.20 0.98
C ILE A 5 -19.10 21.79 0.40
N ALA A 6 -18.29 22.78 -0.01
CA ALA A 6 -16.95 22.51 -0.51
C ALA A 6 -16.07 21.85 0.55
N SER A 7 -16.11 22.33 1.79
CA SER A 7 -15.37 21.76 2.90
C SER A 7 -15.79 20.33 3.21
N MET A 8 -17.10 20.06 3.18
CA MET A 8 -17.63 18.71 3.39
C MET A 8 -17.20 17.73 2.31
N ARG A 9 -17.18 18.19 1.06
CA ARG A 9 -16.71 17.36 -0.07
C ARG A 9 -15.23 17.04 0.04
N ILE A 10 -14.41 18.03 0.40
CA ILE A 10 -12.99 17.85 0.59
C ILE A 10 -12.73 16.84 1.71
N ALA A 11 -13.40 17.00 2.87
CA ALA A 11 -13.24 16.10 3.99
C ALA A 11 -13.64 14.66 3.62
N ARG A 12 -14.72 14.49 2.88
CA ARG A 12 -15.18 13.18 2.40
C ARG A 12 -14.18 12.56 1.44
N ASN A 13 -13.62 13.35 0.53
CA ASN A 13 -12.63 12.87 -0.42
C ASN A 13 -11.32 12.48 0.28
N ILE A 14 -10.90 13.24 1.27
CA ILE A 14 -9.72 12.89 2.07
C ILE A 14 -9.93 11.54 2.76
N LYS A 15 -11.09 11.35 3.38
CA LYS A 15 -11.39 10.06 4.03
C LYS A 15 -11.39 8.90 3.03
N SER A 16 -11.96 9.12 1.86
CA SER A 16 -11.96 8.10 0.80
C SER A 16 -10.54 7.73 0.36
N VAL A 17 -9.66 8.71 0.19
CA VAL A 17 -8.26 8.47 -0.15
C VAL A 17 -7.55 7.72 0.98
N GLU A 18 -7.80 8.10 2.23
CA GLU A 18 -7.22 7.41 3.38
C GLU A 18 -7.63 5.94 3.42
N ASP A 19 -8.92 5.66 3.20
CA ASP A 19 -9.45 4.30 3.18
C ASP A 19 -8.82 3.48 2.04
N ASP A 20 -8.66 4.07 0.86
CA ASP A 20 -8.03 3.43 -0.29
C ASP A 20 -6.55 3.15 -0.05
N LEU A 21 -5.84 4.08 0.59
CA LEU A 21 -4.44 3.88 0.96
C LEU A 21 -4.29 2.74 1.98
N ASP A 22 -5.16 2.69 2.97
CA ASP A 22 -5.15 1.61 3.96
C ASP A 22 -5.41 0.25 3.31
N GLU A 23 -6.36 0.19 2.40
CA GLU A 23 -6.65 -1.05 1.65
C GLU A 23 -5.48 -1.45 0.75
N LEU A 24 -4.88 -0.50 0.06
CA LEU A 24 -3.72 -0.77 -0.79
C LEU A 24 -2.54 -1.27 0.04
N LEU A 25 -2.32 -0.69 1.21
CA LEU A 25 -1.27 -1.12 2.13
C LEU A 25 -1.51 -2.57 2.60
N ALA A 26 -2.75 -2.93 2.90
CA ALA A 26 -3.12 -4.30 3.27
C ALA A 26 -2.85 -5.27 2.12
N LYS A 27 -3.24 -4.91 0.90
CA LYS A 27 -2.97 -5.71 -0.30
C LYS A 27 -1.49 -5.88 -0.57
N ALA A 28 -0.71 -4.82 -0.39
CA ALA A 28 0.75 -4.88 -0.54
C ALA A 28 1.36 -5.84 0.48
N GLY A 29 0.86 -5.84 1.71
CA GLY A 29 1.27 -6.78 2.75
C GLY A 29 0.96 -8.23 2.39
N GLU A 30 -0.22 -8.49 1.86
CA GLU A 30 -0.61 -9.82 1.39
C GLU A 30 0.29 -10.29 0.25
N LEU A 31 0.58 -9.43 -0.70
CA LEU A 31 1.49 -9.75 -1.81
C LEU A 31 2.89 -10.07 -1.29
N LEU A 32 3.39 -9.28 -0.35
CA LEU A 32 4.70 -9.52 0.26
C LEU A 32 4.75 -10.88 0.95
N ALA A 33 3.68 -11.23 1.67
CA ALA A 33 3.55 -12.54 2.32
C ALA A 33 3.55 -13.68 1.29
N GLU A 34 2.83 -13.51 0.18
CA GLU A 34 2.80 -14.50 -0.91
C GLU A 34 4.18 -14.69 -1.55
N LEU A 35 4.89 -13.60 -1.79
CA LEU A 35 6.25 -13.64 -2.34
C LEU A 35 7.21 -14.36 -1.39
N ALA A 36 7.08 -14.11 -0.09
CA ALA A 36 7.90 -14.77 0.92
C ALA A 36 7.61 -16.28 0.97
N ARG A 37 6.34 -16.67 0.91
CA ARG A 37 5.94 -18.10 0.88
C ARG A 37 6.45 -18.80 -0.36
N ALA A 38 6.35 -18.15 -1.52
CA ALA A 38 6.85 -18.68 -2.78
C ALA A 38 8.36 -18.89 -2.72
N ARG A 39 9.07 -17.97 -2.09
CA ARG A 39 10.53 -18.07 -1.92
C ARG A 39 10.91 -19.25 -1.02
N VAL A 40 10.16 -19.50 0.04
CA VAL A 40 10.37 -20.65 0.92
C VAL A 40 10.08 -21.96 0.19
N ALA A 41 9.03 -21.97 -0.62
CA ALA A 41 8.60 -23.18 -1.36
C ALA A 41 9.54 -23.55 -2.48
N THR A 42 10.26 -22.58 -3.06
CA THR A 42 11.16 -22.81 -4.20
C THR A 42 12.61 -22.61 -3.77
N ILE A 43 13.26 -23.67 -3.32
CA ILE A 43 14.66 -23.65 -2.93
C ILE A 43 15.51 -23.37 -4.18
N GLY A 44 16.37 -22.36 -4.11
CA GLY A 44 17.24 -21.96 -5.22
C GLY A 44 16.71 -20.83 -6.09
N ALA A 45 15.43 -20.44 -5.91
CA ALA A 45 14.81 -19.32 -6.63
C ALA A 45 14.92 -17.99 -5.87
N ALA A 46 15.80 -17.90 -4.88
CA ALA A 46 15.95 -16.72 -4.03
C ALA A 46 16.25 -15.44 -4.82
N VAL A 47 17.02 -15.56 -5.92
CA VAL A 47 17.38 -14.41 -6.77
C VAL A 47 16.16 -13.84 -7.48
N HIS A 48 15.23 -14.69 -7.89
CA HIS A 48 14.01 -14.26 -8.60
C HIS A 48 12.98 -13.61 -7.68
N GLY A 49 12.98 -13.97 -6.39
CA GLY A 49 12.03 -13.40 -5.43
C GLY A 49 12.48 -12.07 -4.82
N GLN A 50 13.76 -11.73 -4.86
CA GLN A 50 14.30 -10.56 -4.19
C GLN A 50 13.83 -9.23 -4.79
N ARG A 51 13.81 -9.11 -6.12
CA ARG A 51 13.38 -7.87 -6.78
C ARG A 51 11.91 -7.53 -6.52
N PRO A 52 10.97 -8.47 -6.76
CA PRO A 52 9.56 -8.19 -6.44
C PRO A 52 9.35 -7.86 -4.97
N MET A 53 10.00 -8.56 -4.05
CA MET A 53 9.89 -8.29 -2.62
C MET A 53 10.40 -6.90 -2.26
N ALA A 54 11.55 -6.50 -2.82
CA ALA A 54 12.12 -5.19 -2.58
C ALA A 54 11.20 -4.08 -3.11
N ARG A 55 10.58 -4.27 -4.27
CA ARG A 55 9.62 -3.32 -4.83
C ARG A 55 8.38 -3.17 -3.99
N VAL A 56 7.83 -4.28 -3.52
CA VAL A 56 6.63 -4.26 -2.65
C VAL A 56 6.95 -3.59 -1.32
N ALA A 57 8.09 -3.90 -0.72
CA ALA A 57 8.52 -3.27 0.52
C ALA A 57 8.73 -1.76 0.37
N ALA A 58 9.33 -1.32 -0.74
CA ALA A 58 9.49 0.10 -1.05
C ALA A 58 8.14 0.79 -1.24
N MET A 59 7.20 0.14 -1.91
CA MET A 59 5.85 0.64 -2.09
C MET A 59 5.12 0.77 -0.75
N GLN A 60 5.24 -0.21 0.14
CA GLN A 60 4.66 -0.14 1.48
C GLN A 60 5.20 1.06 2.26
N LYS A 61 6.50 1.29 2.20
CA LYS A 61 7.13 2.45 2.86
C LYS A 61 6.54 3.75 2.33
N SER A 62 6.42 3.88 1.00
CA SER A 62 5.85 5.06 0.37
C SER A 62 4.39 5.26 0.76
N LEU A 63 3.61 4.19 0.84
CA LEU A 63 2.20 4.24 1.25
C LEU A 63 2.05 4.66 2.71
N ILE A 64 2.91 4.16 3.58
CA ILE A 64 2.93 4.53 5.00
C ILE A 64 3.26 6.02 5.14
N GLU A 65 4.27 6.50 4.43
CA GLU A 65 4.65 7.91 4.44
C GLU A 65 3.52 8.79 3.94
N ALA A 66 2.91 8.44 2.81
CA ALA A 66 1.78 9.18 2.25
C ALA A 66 0.59 9.21 3.22
N ARG A 67 0.29 8.09 3.84
CA ARG A 67 -0.81 7.98 4.81
C ARG A 67 -0.57 8.84 6.04
N SER A 68 0.68 8.96 6.46
CA SER A 68 1.06 9.76 7.63
C SER A 68 0.91 11.26 7.39
N GLU A 69 0.97 11.72 6.15
CA GLU A 69 0.86 13.13 5.79
C GLU A 69 -0.58 13.61 5.60
N ILE A 70 -1.51 12.72 5.53
CA ILE A 70 -2.93 13.03 5.42
C ILE A 70 -3.55 13.14 6.81
#